data_1b6c5c78769a4ce72ff18e86b74f3bb0
#
_entry.id   1b6c5c78769a4ce72ff18e86b74f3bb0
#
_cell.length_a   1.000
_cell.length_b   1.000
_cell.length_c   1.000
_cell.angle_alpha   90.00
_cell.angle_beta   90.00
_cell.angle_gamma   90.00
#
_symmetry.space_group_name_H-M   'P 1'
#
loop_
_entity.id
_entity.type
_entity.pdbx_description
1 polymer ?
#
loop_
_entity_poly.entity_id
_entity_poly.type
_entity_poly.pdbx_seq_one_letter_code
_entity_poly.pdbx_strand_id
1 'polypeptide(L)'
;KEIGFDEVGEIVKEFKAGTDEIWLKRMGREDTELWYEKVDFSEIQVLVIEWTHGNSDNYKGVDIPVLLNSTPQETLAHRRARNRDGATDSPFTMMVLELEQAMLEHQAPKAKIIISKSGELLSYEEYCKQMEEGR
;
A
#
# COMPACT_ATOMS: atom_id res chain seq x y z
N LYS A 1 8.47 -2.21 -13.87
CA LYS A 1 7.08 -2.66 -14.13
C LYS A 1 6.04 -2.15 -13.14
N GLU A 2 6.41 -1.62 -12.02
CA GLU A 2 5.46 -1.06 -11.07
C GLU A 2 4.68 0.11 -11.67
N ILE A 3 3.43 0.27 -11.22
CA ILE A 3 2.64 1.45 -11.56
C ILE A 3 3.31 2.68 -10.93
N GLY A 4 3.44 3.75 -11.69
CA GLY A 4 4.03 5.00 -11.21
C GLY A 4 3.04 5.87 -10.46
N PHE A 5 3.54 6.82 -9.67
CA PHE A 5 2.71 7.80 -8.95
C PHE A 5 1.83 8.63 -9.90
N ASP A 6 2.36 8.99 -11.05
CA ASP A 6 1.61 9.75 -12.07
C ASP A 6 0.44 8.95 -12.64
N GLU A 7 0.66 7.65 -12.91
CA GLU A 7 -0.39 6.76 -13.41
C GLU A 7 -1.54 6.60 -12.39
N VAL A 8 -1.21 6.40 -11.12
CA VAL A 8 -2.21 6.31 -10.04
C VAL A 8 -2.92 7.65 -9.86
N GLY A 9 -2.17 8.75 -9.89
CA GLY A 9 -2.71 10.11 -9.80
C GLY A 9 -3.72 10.43 -10.90
N GLU A 10 -3.46 10.02 -12.15
CA GLU A 10 -4.38 10.20 -13.26
C GLU A 10 -5.66 9.37 -13.09
N ILE A 11 -5.56 8.11 -12.62
CA ILE A 11 -6.73 7.28 -12.32
C ILE A 11 -7.62 7.96 -11.26
N VAL A 12 -7.03 8.47 -10.18
CA VAL A 12 -7.77 9.20 -9.13
C VAL A 12 -8.45 10.44 -9.68
N LYS A 13 -7.76 11.19 -10.52
CA LYS A 13 -8.26 12.41 -11.14
C LYS A 13 -9.45 12.12 -12.09
N GLU A 14 -9.34 11.11 -12.95
CA GLU A 14 -10.40 10.67 -13.83
C GLU A 14 -11.62 10.19 -13.03
N PHE A 15 -11.40 9.40 -11.99
CA PHE A 15 -12.46 8.94 -11.09
C PHE A 15 -13.19 10.11 -10.43
N LYS A 16 -12.47 11.10 -9.88
CA LYS A 16 -13.06 12.29 -9.25
C LYS A 16 -13.79 13.20 -10.26
N ALA A 17 -13.37 13.21 -11.51
CA ALA A 17 -14.04 13.92 -12.58
C ALA A 17 -15.34 13.23 -13.05
N GLY A 18 -15.64 12.04 -12.54
CA GLY A 18 -16.83 11.26 -12.94
C GLY A 18 -16.70 10.60 -14.30
N THR A 19 -15.49 10.27 -14.73
CA THR A 19 -15.23 9.56 -15.97
C THR A 19 -15.84 8.17 -15.93
N ASP A 20 -16.69 7.82 -16.89
CA ASP A 20 -17.42 6.56 -16.89
C ASP A 20 -16.52 5.35 -17.17
N GLU A 21 -15.52 5.50 -18.02
CA GLU A 21 -14.59 4.43 -18.39
C GLU A 21 -13.15 4.86 -18.17
N ILE A 22 -12.39 4.09 -17.39
CA ILE A 22 -11.00 4.36 -17.08
C ILE A 22 -10.12 3.20 -17.56
N TRP A 23 -9.03 3.53 -18.23
CA TRP A 23 -8.03 2.54 -18.64
C TRP A 23 -7.12 2.17 -17.46
N LEU A 24 -7.08 0.89 -17.13
CA LEU A 24 -6.23 0.35 -16.09
C LEU A 24 -5.11 -0.50 -16.68
N LYS A 25 -3.90 -0.25 -16.24
CA LYS A 25 -2.74 -1.08 -16.54
C LYS A 25 -2.83 -2.41 -15.79
N ARG A 26 -2.69 -3.49 -16.51
CA ARG A 26 -2.65 -4.85 -15.96
C ARG A 26 -1.28 -5.46 -16.20
N MET A 27 -0.80 -6.19 -15.22
CA MET A 27 0.48 -6.87 -15.26
C MET A 27 0.29 -8.33 -14.88
N GLY A 28 0.80 -9.23 -15.71
CA GLY A 28 0.81 -10.66 -15.44
C GLY A 28 2.03 -11.09 -14.63
N ARG A 29 2.22 -12.39 -14.54
CA ARG A 29 3.35 -12.99 -13.79
C ARG A 29 4.67 -12.89 -14.54
N GLU A 30 4.60 -13.00 -15.87
CA GLU A 30 5.78 -12.92 -16.72
C GLU A 30 6.16 -11.45 -16.99
N ASP A 31 7.43 -11.20 -17.18
CA ASP A 31 7.96 -9.86 -17.39
C ASP A 31 7.46 -9.18 -18.67
N THR A 32 6.97 -9.94 -19.61
CA THR A 32 6.42 -9.48 -20.89
C THR A 32 4.91 -9.24 -20.86
N GLU A 33 4.24 -9.73 -19.82
CA GLU A 33 2.78 -9.62 -19.71
C GLU A 33 2.37 -8.26 -19.16
N LEU A 34 2.02 -7.38 -20.06
CA LEU A 34 1.50 -6.05 -19.75
C LEU A 34 0.41 -5.72 -20.76
N TRP A 35 -0.77 -5.34 -20.28
CA TRP A 35 -1.87 -4.88 -21.13
C TRP A 35 -2.66 -3.79 -20.44
N TYR A 36 -3.54 -3.15 -21.20
CA TYR A 36 -4.47 -2.17 -20.67
C TYR A 36 -5.89 -2.69 -20.84
N GLU A 37 -6.70 -2.46 -19.83
CA GLU A 37 -8.10 -2.84 -19.80
C GLU A 37 -8.96 -1.63 -19.49
N LYS A 38 -9.99 -1.42 -20.29
CA LYS A 38 -10.98 -0.38 -20.05
C LYS A 38 -12.01 -0.92 -19.06
N VAL A 39 -12.17 -0.23 -17.95
CA VAL A 39 -13.08 -0.62 -16.86
C VAL A 39 -14.18 0.42 -16.71
N ASP A 40 -15.42 -0.05 -16.59
CA ASP A 40 -16.59 0.78 -16.35
C ASP A 40 -16.62 1.23 -14.88
N PHE A 41 -16.57 2.53 -14.67
CA PHE A 41 -16.63 3.20 -13.37
C PHE A 41 -17.96 3.96 -13.16
N SER A 42 -18.91 3.90 -14.08
CA SER A 42 -20.16 4.68 -14.04
C SER A 42 -20.96 4.51 -12.75
N GLU A 43 -20.98 3.30 -12.19
CA GLU A 43 -21.69 2.97 -10.94
C GLU A 43 -20.78 2.94 -9.71
N ILE A 44 -19.48 3.24 -9.87
CA ILE A 44 -18.51 3.17 -8.79
C ILE A 44 -18.51 4.48 -7.99
N GLN A 45 -18.81 4.39 -6.71
CA GLN A 45 -18.83 5.54 -5.81
C GLN A 45 -17.60 5.64 -4.91
N VAL A 46 -16.87 4.54 -4.72
CA VAL A 46 -15.68 4.48 -3.88
C VAL A 46 -14.55 3.79 -4.63
N LEU A 47 -13.43 4.48 -4.77
CA LEU A 47 -12.19 3.93 -5.31
C LEU A 47 -11.25 3.60 -4.15
N VAL A 48 -10.89 2.33 -4.03
CA VAL A 48 -9.89 1.87 -3.05
C VAL A 48 -8.57 1.59 -3.77
N ILE A 49 -7.50 2.20 -3.27
CA ILE A 49 -6.14 1.98 -3.76
C ILE A 49 -5.37 1.24 -2.68
N GLU A 50 -5.07 -0.03 -2.92
CA GLU A 50 -4.20 -0.84 -2.07
C GLU A 50 -2.78 -0.81 -2.64
N TRP A 51 -1.88 -0.15 -1.95
CA TRP A 51 -0.51 0.02 -2.40
C TRP A 51 0.42 0.37 -1.24
N THR A 52 1.62 -0.20 -1.20
CA THR A 52 2.65 0.12 -0.19
C THR A 52 2.99 1.61 -0.17
N HIS A 53 2.90 2.27 -1.32
CA HIS A 53 3.14 3.71 -1.48
C HIS A 53 1.86 4.55 -1.37
N GLY A 54 0.75 3.98 -0.93
CA GLY A 54 -0.57 4.61 -0.92
C GLY A 54 -0.66 5.92 -0.15
N ASN A 55 0.15 6.10 0.88
CA ASN A 55 0.22 7.32 1.69
C ASN A 55 1.49 8.15 1.41
N SER A 56 2.15 7.94 0.28
CA SER A 56 3.33 8.71 -0.12
C SER A 56 3.00 10.18 -0.41
N ASP A 57 3.97 11.06 -0.15
CA ASP A 57 3.91 12.47 -0.56
C ASP A 57 4.00 12.70 -2.06
N ASN A 58 4.41 11.66 -2.80
CA ASN A 58 4.68 11.76 -4.23
C ASN A 58 3.41 11.85 -5.08
N TYR A 59 2.24 11.55 -4.52
CA TYR A 59 0.98 11.82 -5.20
C TYR A 59 -0.08 12.34 -4.24
N LYS A 60 -1.09 13.00 -4.80
CA LYS A 60 -2.16 13.66 -4.04
C LYS A 60 -3.52 13.20 -4.56
N GLY A 61 -4.55 13.50 -3.79
CA GLY A 61 -5.92 13.27 -4.20
C GLY A 61 -6.64 12.16 -3.46
N VAL A 62 -5.97 11.46 -2.55
CA VAL A 62 -6.59 10.51 -1.64
C VAL A 62 -7.37 11.26 -0.56
N ASP A 63 -8.65 10.96 -0.40
CA ASP A 63 -9.51 11.64 0.56
C ASP A 63 -9.38 11.05 1.98
N ILE A 64 -9.21 9.73 2.05
CA ILE A 64 -9.11 8.99 3.31
C ILE A 64 -7.86 8.11 3.27
N PRO A 65 -6.70 8.64 3.67
CA PRO A 65 -5.49 7.83 3.82
C PRO A 65 -5.68 6.82 4.97
N VAL A 66 -5.46 5.56 4.67
CA VAL A 66 -5.56 4.44 5.62
C VAL A 66 -4.20 3.78 5.74
N LEU A 67 -3.75 3.52 6.95
CA LEU A 67 -2.58 2.69 7.24
C LEU A 67 -3.05 1.34 7.80
N LEU A 68 -2.72 0.27 7.09
CA LEU A 68 -2.81 -1.08 7.63
C LEU A 68 -1.47 -1.38 8.31
N ASN A 69 -1.47 -1.39 9.65
CA ASN A 69 -0.25 -1.54 10.41
C ASN A 69 0.09 -3.00 10.69
N SER A 70 1.37 -3.32 10.54
CA SER A 70 1.97 -4.55 11.00
C SER A 70 3.32 -4.19 11.64
N THR A 71 3.59 -4.71 12.83
CA THR A 71 4.88 -4.50 13.47
C THR A 71 6.00 -5.23 12.70
N PRO A 72 7.28 -4.86 12.86
CA PRO A 72 8.38 -5.59 12.23
C PRO A 72 8.38 -7.08 12.52
N GLN A 73 8.08 -7.47 13.76
CA GLN A 73 7.98 -8.87 14.15
C GLN A 73 6.83 -9.60 13.44
N GLU A 74 5.67 -8.98 13.37
CA GLU A 74 4.50 -9.54 12.67
C GLU A 74 4.75 -9.67 11.17
N THR A 75 5.39 -8.69 10.56
CA THR A 75 5.75 -8.69 9.14
C THR A 75 6.71 -9.83 8.83
N LEU A 76 7.76 -10.00 9.65
CA LEU A 76 8.73 -11.07 9.48
C LEU A 76 8.08 -12.45 9.64
N ALA A 77 7.24 -12.64 10.66
CA ALA A 77 6.49 -13.88 10.88
C ALA A 77 5.58 -14.22 9.68
N HIS A 78 4.90 -13.22 9.13
CA HIS A 78 4.02 -13.39 7.97
C HIS A 78 4.81 -13.77 6.71
N ARG A 79 5.95 -13.13 6.45
CA ARG A 79 6.82 -13.46 5.30
C ARG A 79 7.36 -14.89 5.40
N ARG A 80 7.81 -15.30 6.59
CA ARG A 80 8.26 -16.68 6.84
C ARG A 80 7.15 -17.70 6.57
N ALA A 81 5.93 -17.41 7.01
CA ALA A 81 4.77 -18.28 6.76
C ALA A 81 4.40 -18.39 5.28
N ARG A 82 4.56 -17.31 4.50
CA ARG A 82 4.25 -17.32 3.05
C ARG A 82 5.29 -18.04 2.21
N ASN A 83 6.53 -18.10 2.66
CA ASN A 83 7.68 -18.76 1.99
C ASN A 83 7.75 -18.53 0.46
N ARG A 84 7.35 -17.33 0.01
CA ARG A 84 7.28 -16.99 -1.42
C ARG A 84 8.60 -16.51 -1.99
N ASP A 85 9.47 -15.93 -1.16
CA ASP A 85 10.59 -15.12 -1.58
C ASP A 85 11.95 -15.79 -1.34
N GLY A 86 11.99 -17.10 -1.18
CA GLY A 86 13.23 -17.82 -0.90
C GLY A 86 13.79 -17.51 0.50
N ALA A 87 15.08 -17.24 0.61
CA ALA A 87 15.75 -17.00 1.92
C ALA A 87 15.22 -15.71 2.58
N THR A 88 14.16 -15.81 3.38
CA THR A 88 13.57 -14.68 4.15
C THR A 88 14.54 -14.07 5.16
N ASP A 89 15.59 -14.78 5.51
CA ASP A 89 16.62 -14.36 6.50
C ASP A 89 17.92 -13.87 5.83
N SER A 90 17.91 -13.61 4.51
CA SER A 90 19.10 -13.05 3.87
C SER A 90 19.33 -11.59 4.31
N PRO A 91 20.60 -11.13 4.41
CA PRO A 91 20.90 -9.74 4.75
C PRO A 91 20.21 -8.72 3.82
N PHE A 92 20.07 -9.07 2.55
CA PHE A 92 19.36 -8.23 1.57
C PHE A 92 17.88 -8.11 1.91
N THR A 93 17.21 -9.22 2.20
CA THR A 93 15.79 -9.22 2.59
C THR A 93 15.55 -8.43 3.86
N MET A 94 16.41 -8.57 4.86
CA MET A 94 16.33 -7.79 6.10
C MET A 94 16.47 -6.30 5.86
N MET A 95 17.43 -5.90 5.04
CA MET A 95 17.62 -4.49 4.66
C MET A 95 16.38 -3.92 3.94
N VAL A 96 15.79 -4.67 3.02
CA VAL A 96 14.57 -4.25 2.31
C VAL A 96 13.41 -4.06 3.30
N LEU A 97 13.25 -4.99 4.24
CA LEU A 97 12.22 -4.88 5.28
C LEU A 97 12.38 -3.65 6.17
N GLU A 98 13.61 -3.33 6.56
CA GLU A 98 13.91 -2.14 7.36
C GLU A 98 13.60 -0.86 6.59
N LEU A 99 13.94 -0.79 5.31
CA LEU A 99 13.63 0.35 4.45
C LEU A 99 12.12 0.51 4.24
N GLU A 100 11.40 -0.57 3.95
CA GLU A 100 9.94 -0.55 3.82
C GLU A 100 9.28 -0.12 5.13
N GLN A 101 9.75 -0.62 6.25
CA GLN A 101 9.22 -0.26 7.58
C GLN A 101 9.44 1.23 7.88
N ALA A 102 10.64 1.74 7.65
CA ALA A 102 10.95 3.16 7.85
C ALA A 102 10.07 4.05 6.96
N MET A 103 9.81 3.63 5.73
CA MET A 103 8.93 4.34 4.80
C MET A 103 7.48 4.38 5.31
N LEU A 104 6.96 3.26 5.80
CA LEU A 104 5.59 3.19 6.36
C LEU A 104 5.46 4.03 7.63
N GLU A 105 6.46 4.01 8.51
CA GLU A 105 6.50 4.86 9.70
C GLU A 105 6.50 6.36 9.35
N HIS A 106 7.21 6.73 8.28
CA HIS A 106 7.20 8.11 7.79
C HIS A 106 5.83 8.53 7.24
N GLN A 107 5.08 7.60 6.66
CA GLN A 107 3.74 7.84 6.12
C GLN A 107 2.64 7.84 7.20
N ALA A 108 2.86 7.21 8.34
CA ALA A 108 1.86 7.01 9.37
C ALA A 108 1.19 8.31 9.88
N PRO A 109 1.89 9.44 10.07
CA PRO A 109 1.25 10.70 10.52
C PRO A 109 0.18 11.24 9.59
N LYS A 110 0.19 10.85 8.31
CA LYS A 110 -0.82 11.27 7.32
C LYS A 110 -2.10 10.46 7.37
N ALA A 111 -2.06 9.25 7.91
CA ALA A 111 -3.20 8.38 7.95
C ALA A 111 -4.33 8.98 8.79
N LYS A 112 -5.53 9.03 8.23
CA LYS A 112 -6.75 9.36 8.96
C LYS A 112 -7.28 8.17 9.74
N ILE A 113 -6.99 6.96 9.26
CA ILE A 113 -7.39 5.70 9.87
C ILE A 113 -6.16 4.81 9.94
N ILE A 114 -5.88 4.27 11.12
CA ILE A 114 -4.83 3.28 11.34
C ILE A 114 -5.51 2.01 11.85
N ILE A 115 -5.25 0.90 11.18
CA ILE A 115 -5.84 -0.40 11.53
C ILE A 115 -4.71 -1.35 11.89
N SER A 116 -4.79 -1.98 13.07
CA SER A 116 -3.84 -3.00 13.50
C SER A 116 -4.02 -4.30 12.71
N LYS A 117 -3.06 -5.21 12.84
CA LYS A 117 -3.17 -6.55 12.24
C LYS A 117 -4.39 -7.33 12.72
N SER A 118 -4.86 -7.09 13.94
CA SER A 118 -6.08 -7.69 14.49
C SER A 118 -7.37 -7.03 14.01
N GLY A 119 -7.28 -5.94 13.24
CA GLY A 119 -8.44 -5.20 12.71
C GLY A 119 -8.96 -4.11 13.63
N GLU A 120 -8.22 -3.75 14.68
CA GLU A 120 -8.58 -2.69 15.61
C GLU A 120 -8.20 -1.32 15.06
N LEU A 121 -9.06 -0.34 15.29
CA LEU A 121 -8.76 1.06 15.02
C LEU A 121 -7.80 1.59 16.08
N LEU A 122 -6.72 2.21 15.64
CA LEU A 122 -5.70 2.80 16.51
C LEU A 122 -5.68 4.31 16.36
N SER A 123 -5.51 5.02 17.48
CA SER A 123 -5.01 6.38 17.46
C SER A 123 -3.53 6.39 17.04
N TYR A 124 -3.01 7.56 16.64
CA TYR A 124 -1.60 7.69 16.32
C TYR A 124 -0.70 7.38 17.52
N GLU A 125 -1.14 7.75 18.73
CA GLU A 125 -0.43 7.47 19.98
C GLU A 125 -0.36 5.96 20.27
N GLU A 126 -1.50 5.25 20.12
CA GLU A 126 -1.56 3.79 20.27
C GLU A 126 -0.69 3.08 19.22
N TYR A 127 -0.69 3.59 17.98
CA TYR A 127 0.20 3.10 16.93
C TYR A 127 1.68 3.24 17.34
N CYS A 128 2.11 4.42 17.79
CA CYS A 128 3.50 4.64 18.22
C CYS A 128 3.90 3.67 19.34
N LYS A 129 3.03 3.48 20.32
CA LYS A 129 3.26 2.54 21.43
C LYS A 129 3.42 1.11 20.92
N GLN A 130 2.53 0.63 20.05
CA GLN A 130 2.65 -0.71 19.46
C GLN A 130 3.94 -0.89 18.67
N MET A 131 4.38 0.13 17.96
CA MET A 131 5.62 0.07 17.21
C MET A 131 6.86 0.01 18.09
N GLU A 132 6.86 0.70 19.22
CA GLU A 132 7.94 0.61 20.21
C GLU A 132 8.01 -0.79 20.86
N GLU A 133 6.87 -1.37 21.19
CA GLU A 133 6.76 -2.70 21.81
C GLU A 133 7.07 -3.84 20.82
N GLY A 134 6.84 -3.65 19.53
CA GLY A 134 6.98 -4.64 18.47
C GLY A 134 8.32 -4.65 17.72
N ARG A 135 9.30 -3.90 18.23
CA ARG A 135 10.67 -3.83 17.66
C ARG A 135 11.60 -4.90 18.17
#